data_f3136f6d01d6e7a482c1174a1b8a92df
#
_entry.id   f3136f6d01d6e7a482c1174a1b8a92df
#
_cell.length_a   1.000
_cell.length_b   1.000
_cell.length_c   1.000
_cell.angle_alpha   90.00
_cell.angle_beta   90.00
_cell.angle_gamma   90.00
#
_symmetry.space_group_name_H-M   'P 1'
#
loop_
_entity.id
_entity.type
_entity.pdbx_description
1 polymer ?
#
loop_
_entity_poly.entity_id
_entity_poly.type
_entity_poly.pdbx_seq_one_letter_code
_entity_poly.pdbx_strand_id
1 'polypeptide(L)'
;MPAEFSQLCTALFVHHGGCNVGILRDGDRALLIDCGNGEVQATLDRLGIVQIDTILFTHHHRDSASGVATLATPATKIGVPAAERPWFEAVETFWNDPNMRWHLYNVHPHNLMLAESVKVDAGYGEGDQIRWGDAVITVFATPGHTDGSVSYLVQVDGQRFVFGGDTIYAPGQLWDLYSLQKQDQTPTDYHGFLGERKRLLQGLDKLLALSPAALIPTHGQIMREPAQAVATLRQQLDQCYDQYVAISALRHYFPWVFSDFAGRADHMPIRQGKPVPSFLRHIGTSWIIIAENKEAFVMDCGSPAILRAIQQLQTDGEFCQVTACWVTHYHDDHVDALPEFQAAFPCLTYADPVVADLVENPRAFRLACISPAVARIDQRTLDGASWDWNEFRLTPYFFPGQTYYHGGLLVEGHGLRLFFAGDSFTMAGIDDYCMGNRNLLGAGVGYDRCLALLAELQPTHIFNCHVECAFDFTAAEIAFMRANLAAREKSYTTLIPWDHANYGLDEHWVRCFPYEQDVIAGQKVNLQVTFTNHSNQPQIARCRPILPNRWRQLVPEQQATIPAKQVGSVDFSILIPHEIDDKSKRIVIPIEVTYDGRPLGQFREAIFVCQG
;
A
#
# COMPACT_ATOMS: atom_id res chain seq x y z
N MET A 1 -12.27 29.25 1.66
CA MET A 1 -12.26 29.69 3.07
C MET A 1 -11.07 30.61 3.26
N PRO A 2 -11.05 31.59 4.20
CA PRO A 2 -9.84 32.33 4.46
C PRO A 2 -8.75 31.36 4.94
N ALA A 3 -7.51 31.56 4.46
CA ALA A 3 -6.38 30.74 4.86
C ALA A 3 -6.24 30.75 6.39
N GLU A 4 -6.31 29.58 7.00
CA GLU A 4 -6.20 29.43 8.44
C GLU A 4 -4.74 29.22 8.82
N PHE A 5 -4.25 29.95 9.81
CA PHE A 5 -2.91 29.77 10.33
C PHE A 5 -2.84 30.04 11.83
N SER A 6 -1.90 29.41 12.51
CA SER A 6 -1.57 29.64 13.93
C SER A 6 -0.25 30.37 14.08
N GLN A 7 -0.17 31.32 14.99
CA GLN A 7 1.08 31.92 15.42
C GLN A 7 1.59 31.17 16.66
N LEU A 8 2.81 30.65 16.61
CA LEU A 8 3.44 29.91 17.72
C LEU A 8 4.30 30.84 18.58
N CYS A 9 5.03 31.76 17.96
CA CYS A 9 5.79 32.84 18.60
C CYS A 9 5.89 34.03 17.64
N THR A 10 6.71 35.04 17.95
CA THR A 10 6.78 36.28 17.14
C THR A 10 7.20 36.00 15.70
N ALA A 11 8.16 35.09 15.49
CA ALA A 11 8.74 34.78 14.18
C ALA A 11 8.23 33.50 13.54
N LEU A 12 7.45 32.66 14.25
CA LEU A 12 7.04 31.34 13.75
C LEU A 12 5.52 31.20 13.65
N PHE A 13 5.06 30.85 12.45
CA PHE A 13 3.66 30.59 12.11
C PHE A 13 3.53 29.17 11.50
N VAL A 14 2.31 28.64 11.53
CA VAL A 14 1.96 27.39 10.86
C VAL A 14 0.70 27.63 10.04
N HIS A 15 0.78 27.47 8.73
CA HIS A 15 -0.37 27.41 7.85
C HIS A 15 -1.07 26.07 7.98
N HIS A 16 -2.40 26.06 7.99
CA HIS A 16 -3.24 24.87 8.03
C HIS A 16 -3.98 24.72 6.69
N GLY A 17 -3.64 23.67 5.95
CA GLY A 17 -4.23 23.34 4.65
C GLY A 17 -4.39 21.84 4.49
N GLY A 18 -4.09 21.31 3.32
CA GLY A 18 -3.94 19.87 3.08
C GLY A 18 -2.86 19.27 3.97
N CYS A 19 -1.77 20.02 4.18
CA CYS A 19 -0.77 19.76 5.22
C CYS A 19 -0.43 21.04 6.00
N ASN A 20 0.26 20.89 7.13
CA ASN A 20 0.81 22.02 7.88
C ASN A 20 2.11 22.49 7.22
N VAL A 21 2.24 23.79 7.01
CA VAL A 21 3.47 24.40 6.52
C VAL A 21 4.03 25.33 7.59
N GLY A 22 5.24 25.05 8.04
CA GLY A 22 5.96 25.93 8.96
C GLY A 22 6.44 27.18 8.22
N ILE A 23 6.23 28.36 8.81
CA ILE A 23 6.65 29.66 8.25
C ILE A 23 7.49 30.40 9.29
N LEU A 24 8.80 30.38 9.12
CA LEU A 24 9.68 31.30 9.81
C LEU A 24 9.69 32.63 9.04
N ARG A 25 9.48 33.75 9.76
CA ARG A 25 9.37 35.09 9.18
C ARG A 25 10.48 36.01 9.69
N ASP A 26 11.14 36.71 8.79
CA ASP A 26 12.07 37.80 9.06
C ASP A 26 11.76 38.98 8.13
N GLY A 27 11.02 39.98 8.65
CA GLY A 27 10.52 41.08 7.85
C GLY A 27 9.52 40.64 6.80
N ASP A 28 9.87 40.82 5.54
CA ASP A 28 9.10 40.43 4.36
C ASP A 28 9.61 39.13 3.70
N ARG A 29 10.52 38.42 4.37
CA ARG A 29 11.11 37.15 3.91
C ARG A 29 10.65 35.98 4.76
N ALA A 30 10.66 34.77 4.16
CA ALA A 30 10.34 33.53 4.86
C ALA A 30 11.31 32.38 4.55
N LEU A 31 11.45 31.49 5.56
CA LEU A 31 11.85 30.11 5.38
C LEU A 31 10.64 29.23 5.65
N LEU A 32 10.35 28.28 4.75
CA LEU A 32 9.26 27.33 4.89
C LEU A 32 9.77 25.96 5.31
N ILE A 33 8.97 25.23 6.10
CA ILE A 33 9.14 23.81 6.38
C ILE A 33 7.93 23.10 5.80
N ASP A 34 8.18 22.24 4.79
CA ASP A 34 7.23 21.70 3.81
C ASP A 34 6.53 22.81 3.02
N CYS A 35 5.70 22.47 2.04
CA CYS A 35 5.02 23.49 1.24
C CYS A 35 3.63 23.05 0.70
N GLY A 36 3.19 21.83 1.01
CA GLY A 36 1.93 21.30 0.54
C GLY A 36 1.78 21.33 -0.98
N ASN A 37 0.60 21.69 -1.43
CA ASN A 37 0.28 21.94 -2.84
C ASN A 37 0.45 23.43 -3.25
N GLY A 38 1.02 24.27 -2.38
CA GLY A 38 1.20 25.71 -2.61
C GLY A 38 0.09 26.61 -2.03
N GLU A 39 -0.92 26.05 -1.37
CA GLU A 39 -2.01 26.83 -0.73
C GLU A 39 -1.49 27.84 0.31
N VAL A 40 -0.33 27.61 0.88
CA VAL A 40 0.34 28.49 1.83
C VAL A 40 0.54 29.90 1.29
N GLN A 41 0.57 30.12 -0.03
CA GLN A 41 0.73 31.45 -0.66
C GLN A 41 -0.28 32.49 -0.08
N ALA A 42 -1.53 32.08 0.09
CA ALA A 42 -2.54 32.96 0.66
C ALA A 42 -2.23 33.42 2.11
N THR A 43 -1.54 32.59 2.88
CA THR A 43 -1.05 32.95 4.22
C THR A 43 0.18 33.83 4.15
N LEU A 44 1.11 33.59 3.22
CA LEU A 44 2.28 34.45 3.01
C LEU A 44 1.85 35.87 2.65
N ASP A 45 0.88 36.01 1.75
CA ASP A 45 0.33 37.33 1.37
C ASP A 45 -0.25 38.07 2.58
N ARG A 46 -1.02 37.38 3.44
CA ARG A 46 -1.59 37.97 4.67
C ARG A 46 -0.53 38.37 5.70
N LEU A 47 0.59 37.64 5.74
CA LEU A 47 1.72 37.98 6.60
C LEU A 47 2.63 39.05 6.00
N GLY A 48 2.38 39.52 4.77
CA GLY A 48 3.20 40.50 4.07
C GLY A 48 4.56 39.95 3.65
N ILE A 49 4.66 38.63 3.42
CA ILE A 49 5.87 37.98 2.94
C ILE A 49 5.90 38.07 1.42
N VAL A 50 6.97 38.58 0.88
CA VAL A 50 7.16 38.79 -0.57
C VAL A 50 8.25 37.88 -1.15
N GLN A 51 9.09 37.29 -0.28
CA GLN A 51 10.19 36.45 -0.72
C GLN A 51 10.29 35.18 0.14
N ILE A 52 10.38 34.03 -0.52
CA ILE A 52 10.73 32.75 0.11
C ILE A 52 12.22 32.51 -0.15
N ASP A 53 13.04 32.61 0.89
CA ASP A 53 14.47 32.39 0.79
C ASP A 53 14.81 30.90 0.70
N THR A 54 14.10 30.07 1.49
CA THR A 54 14.40 28.65 1.62
C THR A 54 13.12 27.85 1.85
N ILE A 55 13.04 26.66 1.26
CA ILE A 55 12.06 25.62 1.59
C ILE A 55 12.83 24.39 2.06
N LEU A 56 12.52 23.91 3.26
CA LEU A 56 13.05 22.68 3.83
C LEU A 56 11.97 21.61 3.79
N PHE A 57 12.29 20.41 3.34
CA PHE A 57 11.35 19.29 3.31
C PHE A 57 11.65 18.29 4.40
N THR A 58 10.60 17.80 5.07
CA THR A 58 10.71 16.71 6.05
C THR A 58 10.88 15.35 5.38
N HIS A 59 10.27 15.14 4.21
CA HIS A 59 10.31 13.92 3.41
C HIS A 59 9.85 14.21 1.97
N HIS A 60 9.90 13.20 1.08
CA HIS A 60 9.70 13.36 -0.37
C HIS A 60 8.25 13.26 -0.87
N HIS A 61 7.27 12.98 -0.02
CA HIS A 61 5.90 12.76 -0.48
C HIS A 61 5.33 14.01 -1.18
N ARG A 62 4.68 13.80 -2.34
CA ARG A 62 4.24 14.89 -3.22
C ARG A 62 3.08 15.70 -2.65
N ASP A 63 2.26 15.16 -1.76
CA ASP A 63 1.20 15.88 -1.06
C ASP A 63 1.74 16.99 -0.15
N SER A 64 2.96 16.82 0.39
CA SER A 64 3.68 17.82 1.19
C SER A 64 4.66 18.68 0.37
N ALA A 65 5.05 18.25 -0.84
CA ALA A 65 6.16 18.86 -1.59
C ALA A 65 5.77 19.41 -2.97
N SER A 66 4.61 19.07 -3.53
CA SER A 66 4.24 19.47 -4.90
C SER A 66 4.11 20.99 -5.10
N GLY A 67 3.85 21.74 -4.04
CA GLY A 67 3.76 23.20 -4.07
C GLY A 67 5.06 23.92 -4.45
N VAL A 68 6.20 23.24 -4.41
CA VAL A 68 7.49 23.82 -4.78
C VAL A 68 7.47 24.38 -6.22
N ALA A 69 6.76 23.71 -7.13
CA ALA A 69 6.65 24.13 -8.52
C ALA A 69 5.99 25.50 -8.71
N THR A 70 5.18 25.94 -7.75
CA THR A 70 4.46 27.23 -7.78
C THR A 70 5.07 28.28 -6.86
N LEU A 71 5.69 27.87 -5.77
CA LEU A 71 6.21 28.75 -4.72
C LEU A 71 7.68 29.12 -4.92
N ALA A 72 8.50 28.20 -5.44
CA ALA A 72 9.92 28.45 -5.60
C ALA A 72 10.22 29.36 -6.79
N THR A 73 11.11 30.32 -6.56
CA THR A 73 11.74 31.16 -7.59
C THR A 73 13.18 30.70 -7.82
N PRO A 74 13.86 31.19 -8.87
CA PRO A 74 15.29 30.89 -9.06
C PRO A 74 16.20 31.28 -7.87
N ALA A 75 15.73 32.21 -7.01
CA ALA A 75 16.46 32.64 -5.83
C ALA A 75 16.16 31.78 -4.58
N THR A 76 15.08 31.02 -4.59
CA THR A 76 14.66 30.16 -3.48
C THR A 76 15.59 28.94 -3.39
N LYS A 77 16.14 28.67 -2.21
CA LYS A 77 16.97 27.49 -1.95
C LYS A 77 16.09 26.33 -1.49
N ILE A 78 16.38 25.15 -2.02
CA ILE A 78 15.67 23.93 -1.67
C ILE A 78 16.58 23.00 -0.86
N GLY A 79 16.15 22.71 0.37
CA GLY A 79 16.82 21.78 1.28
C GLY A 79 15.96 20.53 1.53
N VAL A 80 16.56 19.36 1.39
CA VAL A 80 15.87 18.08 1.50
C VAL A 80 16.60 17.13 2.45
N PRO A 81 15.97 16.06 2.95
CA PRO A 81 16.68 15.00 3.62
C PRO A 81 17.78 14.42 2.71
N ALA A 82 19.01 14.34 3.20
CA ALA A 82 20.14 13.86 2.39
C ALA A 82 19.91 12.44 1.84
N ALA A 83 19.27 11.58 2.65
CA ALA A 83 18.93 10.21 2.27
C ALA A 83 17.87 10.14 1.17
N GLU A 84 17.01 11.16 1.04
CA GLU A 84 15.92 11.21 0.05
C GLU A 84 16.24 12.13 -1.14
N ARG A 85 17.42 12.73 -1.18
CA ARG A 85 17.81 13.65 -2.23
C ARG A 85 17.59 13.11 -3.66
N PRO A 86 17.91 11.84 -3.98
CA PRO A 86 17.65 11.30 -5.32
C PRO A 86 16.15 11.31 -5.70
N TRP A 87 15.25 11.21 -4.73
CA TRP A 87 13.80 11.21 -4.94
C TRP A 87 13.21 12.60 -5.16
N PHE A 88 14.03 13.64 -4.99
CA PHE A 88 13.72 15.00 -5.44
C PHE A 88 14.40 15.34 -6.77
N GLU A 89 15.69 14.97 -6.96
CA GLU A 89 16.48 15.41 -8.10
C GLU A 89 16.41 14.49 -9.32
N ALA A 90 16.10 13.20 -9.13
CA ALA A 90 16.16 12.17 -10.17
C ALA A 90 14.88 11.34 -10.24
N VAL A 91 13.73 12.02 -10.15
CA VAL A 91 12.38 11.41 -10.09
C VAL A 91 12.10 10.54 -11.31
N GLU A 92 12.59 10.91 -12.47
CA GLU A 92 12.43 10.14 -13.71
C GLU A 92 13.12 8.77 -13.63
N THR A 93 14.20 8.67 -12.87
CA THR A 93 14.89 7.38 -12.64
C THR A 93 13.96 6.41 -11.92
N PHE A 94 13.25 6.88 -10.87
CA PHE A 94 12.27 6.07 -10.17
C PHE A 94 11.13 5.60 -11.10
N TRP A 95 10.51 6.51 -11.83
CA TRP A 95 9.35 6.18 -12.68
C TRP A 95 9.69 5.30 -13.88
N ASN A 96 10.95 5.30 -14.36
CA ASN A 96 11.42 4.47 -15.47
C ASN A 96 12.07 3.16 -15.01
N ASP A 97 12.31 2.96 -13.72
CA ASP A 97 12.87 1.70 -13.20
C ASP A 97 11.78 0.65 -13.08
N PRO A 98 11.83 -0.47 -13.83
CA PRO A 98 10.87 -1.55 -13.72
C PRO A 98 10.87 -2.21 -12.32
N ASN A 99 11.98 -2.15 -11.56
CA ASN A 99 12.04 -2.67 -10.21
C ASN A 99 11.24 -1.82 -9.21
N MET A 100 10.87 -0.61 -9.58
CA MET A 100 9.96 0.26 -8.78
C MET A 100 8.50 0.10 -9.22
N ARG A 101 8.21 -0.85 -10.09
CA ARG A 101 6.87 -1.08 -10.66
C ARG A 101 6.38 -2.51 -10.50
N TRP A 102 7.26 -3.49 -10.67
CA TRP A 102 6.93 -4.92 -10.74
C TRP A 102 7.62 -5.71 -9.63
N HIS A 103 7.03 -6.82 -9.21
CA HIS A 103 7.59 -7.73 -8.21
C HIS A 103 7.88 -7.06 -6.85
N LEU A 104 7.06 -6.08 -6.46
CA LEU A 104 7.20 -5.37 -5.19
C LEU A 104 6.49 -6.13 -4.07
N TYR A 105 7.24 -6.77 -3.18
CA TYR A 105 6.66 -7.50 -2.04
C TYR A 105 6.08 -6.58 -0.99
N ASN A 106 6.75 -5.49 -0.69
CA ASN A 106 6.28 -4.50 0.26
C ASN A 106 6.04 -3.18 -0.47
N VAL A 107 4.81 -2.70 -0.45
CA VAL A 107 4.54 -1.33 -0.85
C VAL A 107 5.09 -0.43 0.22
N HIS A 108 5.94 0.48 -0.18
CA HIS A 108 6.79 1.19 0.73
C HIS A 108 6.71 2.70 0.49
N PRO A 109 7.29 3.49 1.38
CA PRO A 109 7.31 4.95 1.38
C PRO A 109 7.46 5.70 0.05
N HIS A 110 7.63 5.03 -1.07
CA HIS A 110 7.66 5.63 -2.41
C HIS A 110 6.29 5.77 -3.09
N ASN A 111 5.21 5.42 -2.43
CA ASN A 111 3.87 5.45 -3.05
C ASN A 111 3.39 6.85 -3.44
N LEU A 112 3.86 7.90 -2.76
CA LEU A 112 3.57 9.30 -3.05
C LEU A 112 4.77 10.02 -3.69
N MET A 113 5.50 9.33 -4.56
CA MET A 113 6.66 9.87 -5.25
C MET A 113 6.31 11.11 -6.07
N LEU A 114 7.17 12.13 -6.08
CA LEU A 114 7.02 13.32 -6.91
C LEU A 114 6.80 12.97 -8.39
N ALA A 115 6.04 13.78 -9.09
CA ALA A 115 5.79 13.59 -10.52
C ALA A 115 6.93 14.13 -11.40
N GLU A 116 7.60 15.18 -10.96
CA GLU A 116 8.68 15.87 -11.68
C GLU A 116 9.83 16.17 -10.72
N SER A 117 11.06 16.16 -11.24
CA SER A 117 12.26 16.47 -10.47
C SER A 117 12.30 17.92 -10.01
N VAL A 118 12.86 18.14 -8.84
CA VAL A 118 13.06 19.44 -8.21
C VAL A 118 14.56 19.68 -8.08
N LYS A 119 15.02 20.90 -8.46
CA LYS A 119 16.40 21.30 -8.23
C LYS A 119 16.65 21.41 -6.72
N VAL A 120 17.56 20.61 -6.18
CA VAL A 120 17.96 20.63 -4.76
C VAL A 120 19.27 21.39 -4.59
N ASP A 121 19.28 22.36 -3.65
CA ASP A 121 20.49 23.12 -3.33
C ASP A 121 21.30 22.47 -2.22
N ALA A 122 20.63 21.80 -1.24
CA ALA A 122 21.31 21.17 -0.10
C ALA A 122 20.59 19.89 0.36
N GLY A 123 21.35 18.87 0.75
CA GLY A 123 20.88 17.71 1.49
C GLY A 123 21.30 17.82 2.96
N TYR A 124 20.37 17.56 3.88
CA TYR A 124 20.60 17.65 5.33
C TYR A 124 20.39 16.30 6.02
N GLY A 125 21.20 16.04 7.02
CA GLY A 125 21.16 14.82 7.82
C GLY A 125 21.25 15.06 9.31
N GLU A 126 21.41 13.99 10.07
CA GLU A 126 21.48 14.01 11.54
C GLU A 126 22.52 15.00 12.05
N GLY A 127 22.10 15.95 12.88
CA GLY A 127 22.98 16.93 13.55
C GLY A 127 23.32 18.17 12.73
N ASP A 128 22.94 18.24 11.46
CA ASP A 128 23.17 19.43 10.65
C ASP A 128 22.42 20.63 11.21
N GLN A 129 23.02 21.82 11.06
CA GLN A 129 22.45 23.08 11.55
C GLN A 129 22.30 24.09 10.42
N ILE A 130 21.12 24.70 10.38
CA ILE A 130 20.76 25.78 9.45
C ILE A 130 20.49 27.03 10.29
N ARG A 131 21.12 28.15 9.93
CA ARG A 131 20.84 29.45 10.53
C ARG A 131 20.09 30.31 9.55
N TRP A 132 18.97 30.84 9.99
CA TRP A 132 18.16 31.75 9.17
C TRP A 132 17.53 32.83 10.06
N GLY A 133 17.88 34.11 9.81
CA GLY A 133 17.57 35.20 10.74
C GLY A 133 18.11 34.89 12.15
N ASP A 134 17.26 35.03 13.15
CA ASP A 134 17.58 34.69 14.55
C ASP A 134 17.29 33.21 14.90
N ALA A 135 16.76 32.42 13.95
CA ALA A 135 16.46 31.03 14.20
C ALA A 135 17.65 30.11 13.96
N VAL A 136 17.75 29.09 14.80
CA VAL A 136 18.66 27.95 14.61
C VAL A 136 17.81 26.70 14.42
N ILE A 137 18.00 26.03 13.27
CA ILE A 137 17.28 24.80 12.92
C ILE A 137 18.27 23.66 12.96
N THR A 138 18.00 22.64 13.79
CA THR A 138 18.82 21.41 13.87
C THR A 138 18.04 20.25 13.29
N VAL A 139 18.70 19.44 12.46
CA VAL A 139 18.10 18.31 11.74
C VAL A 139 18.28 17.03 12.54
N PHE A 140 17.24 16.23 12.63
CA PHE A 140 17.21 14.91 13.24
C PHE A 140 16.66 13.87 12.27
N ALA A 141 17.39 12.79 12.02
CA ALA A 141 16.88 11.66 11.27
C ALA A 141 15.79 10.94 12.08
N THR A 142 14.61 10.85 11.52
CA THR A 142 13.42 10.23 12.12
C THR A 142 12.70 9.32 11.14
N PRO A 143 13.38 8.26 10.65
CA PRO A 143 12.78 7.30 9.72
C PRO A 143 11.62 6.54 10.39
N GLY A 144 10.69 6.06 9.56
CA GLY A 144 9.51 5.30 9.99
C GLY A 144 8.30 5.56 9.11
N HIS A 145 7.99 6.83 8.82
CA HIS A 145 7.01 7.20 7.80
C HIS A 145 7.63 7.07 6.38
N THR A 146 8.84 7.57 6.20
CA THR A 146 9.69 7.24 5.06
C THR A 146 11.08 6.82 5.57
N ASP A 147 11.89 6.16 4.73
CA ASP A 147 13.21 5.67 5.13
C ASP A 147 14.21 6.77 5.45
N GLY A 148 14.07 7.90 4.79
CA GLY A 148 14.99 9.02 4.91
C GLY A 148 14.40 10.25 5.58
N SER A 149 13.18 10.18 6.13
CA SER A 149 12.53 11.35 6.75
C SER A 149 13.34 11.97 7.88
N VAL A 150 13.25 13.29 7.97
CA VAL A 150 13.89 14.07 9.02
C VAL A 150 12.87 14.92 9.76
N SER A 151 13.21 15.27 11.00
CA SER A 151 12.52 16.27 11.79
C SER A 151 13.41 17.49 11.99
N TYR A 152 12.80 18.67 12.09
CA TYR A 152 13.50 19.94 12.31
C TYR A 152 13.19 20.48 13.71
N LEU A 153 14.22 20.61 14.55
CA LEU A 153 14.13 21.38 15.78
C LEU A 153 14.39 22.85 15.46
N VAL A 154 13.37 23.67 15.56
CA VAL A 154 13.43 25.12 15.37
C VAL A 154 13.57 25.80 16.73
N GLN A 155 14.68 26.48 16.94
CA GLN A 155 14.95 27.33 18.12
C GLN A 155 14.83 28.79 17.71
N VAL A 156 13.81 29.45 18.20
CA VAL A 156 13.50 30.86 17.89
C VAL A 156 12.73 31.50 19.04
N ASP A 157 12.92 32.78 19.30
CA ASP A 157 12.29 33.53 20.41
C ASP A 157 12.44 32.84 21.78
N GLY A 158 13.58 32.18 22.04
CA GLY A 158 13.85 31.45 23.26
C GLY A 158 13.05 30.16 23.47
N GLN A 159 12.28 29.73 22.46
CA GLN A 159 11.45 28.54 22.49
C GLN A 159 11.98 27.46 21.53
N ARG A 160 11.55 26.21 21.74
CA ARG A 160 11.89 25.05 20.93
C ARG A 160 10.64 24.42 20.34
N PHE A 161 10.58 24.32 19.03
CA PHE A 161 9.49 23.69 18.29
C PHE A 161 10.05 22.58 17.41
N VAL A 162 9.36 21.44 17.32
CA VAL A 162 9.77 20.33 16.44
C VAL A 162 8.76 20.17 15.33
N PHE A 163 9.20 20.28 14.07
CA PHE A 163 8.46 19.85 12.90
C PHE A 163 8.83 18.38 12.64
N GLY A 164 7.88 17.48 12.90
CA GLY A 164 8.12 16.04 12.98
C GLY A 164 7.87 15.27 11.68
N GLY A 165 7.54 15.95 10.58
CA GLY A 165 7.03 15.23 9.41
C GLY A 165 5.74 14.48 9.77
N ASP A 166 5.56 13.28 9.21
CA ASP A 166 4.39 12.43 9.49
C ASP A 166 4.69 11.31 10.49
N THR A 167 5.61 11.56 11.42
CA THR A 167 5.91 10.61 12.51
C THR A 167 4.73 10.39 13.46
N ILE A 168 3.82 11.35 13.55
CA ILE A 168 2.60 11.28 14.35
C ILE A 168 1.59 12.31 13.81
N TYR A 169 0.32 11.94 13.72
CA TYR A 169 -0.76 12.83 13.23
C TYR A 169 -1.42 13.66 14.35
N ALA A 170 -1.80 13.00 15.42
CA ALA A 170 -2.47 13.57 16.59
C ALA A 170 -2.17 12.68 17.80
N PRO A 171 -2.56 13.05 19.03
CA PRO A 171 -2.35 12.18 20.19
C PRO A 171 -2.90 10.76 19.94
N GLY A 172 -2.00 9.79 19.83
CA GLY A 172 -2.34 8.39 19.58
C GLY A 172 -2.68 8.04 18.12
N GLN A 173 -2.46 8.94 17.15
CA GLN A 173 -2.84 8.70 15.75
C GLN A 173 -1.68 8.87 14.78
N LEU A 174 -1.74 8.10 13.69
CA LEU A 174 -0.91 8.20 12.49
C LEU A 174 -1.76 8.68 11.31
N TRP A 175 -1.12 9.25 10.29
CA TRP A 175 -1.79 9.65 9.06
C TRP A 175 -2.35 8.44 8.29
N ASP A 176 -1.53 7.42 8.14
CA ASP A 176 -1.85 6.12 7.52
C ASP A 176 -1.07 4.99 8.22
N LEU A 177 -1.35 3.74 7.87
CA LEU A 177 -0.65 2.56 8.38
C LEU A 177 0.27 1.91 7.35
N TYR A 178 0.08 2.20 6.06
CA TYR A 178 0.89 1.57 5.01
C TYR A 178 2.33 2.11 4.99
N SER A 179 2.59 3.29 5.50
CA SER A 179 3.95 3.80 5.71
C SER A 179 4.76 3.00 6.74
N LEU A 180 4.10 2.26 7.64
CA LEU A 180 4.78 1.38 8.60
C LEU A 180 5.22 0.04 7.99
N GLN A 181 4.97 -0.17 6.70
CA GLN A 181 5.37 -1.38 6.02
C GLN A 181 6.87 -1.37 5.72
N LYS A 182 7.55 -2.44 6.11
CA LYS A 182 8.98 -2.57 5.91
C LYS A 182 9.31 -2.94 4.46
N GLN A 183 10.26 -2.22 3.86
CA GLN A 183 10.71 -2.47 2.50
C GLN A 183 11.77 -3.56 2.42
N ASP A 184 12.72 -3.58 3.36
CA ASP A 184 13.75 -4.59 3.31
C ASP A 184 13.18 -5.95 3.71
N GLN A 185 13.62 -7.00 3.02
CA GLN A 185 13.16 -8.36 3.21
C GLN A 185 13.97 -9.10 4.29
N THR A 186 14.60 -8.37 5.20
CA THR A 186 15.38 -8.97 6.27
C THR A 186 14.43 -9.70 7.24
N PRO A 187 14.49 -11.03 7.39
CA PRO A 187 13.53 -11.78 8.21
C PRO A 187 13.54 -11.39 9.69
N THR A 188 14.63 -10.81 10.17
CA THR A 188 14.84 -10.49 11.59
C THR A 188 13.87 -9.46 12.18
N ASP A 189 13.18 -8.69 11.35
CA ASP A 189 12.16 -7.73 11.79
C ASP A 189 11.00 -7.60 10.78
N TYR A 190 10.71 -8.68 10.07
CA TYR A 190 9.64 -8.71 9.08
C TYR A 190 8.29 -8.92 9.78
N HIS A 191 7.54 -7.85 9.93
CA HIS A 191 6.24 -7.83 10.62
C HIS A 191 5.10 -7.32 9.75
N GLY A 192 5.24 -7.41 8.43
CA GLY A 192 4.28 -6.80 7.52
C GLY A 192 4.22 -5.29 7.72
N PHE A 193 3.03 -4.74 7.60
CA PHE A 193 2.81 -3.28 7.63
C PHE A 193 3.07 -2.59 8.99
N LEU A 194 3.27 -3.33 10.07
CA LEU A 194 3.67 -2.78 11.37
C LEU A 194 5.19 -2.86 11.62
N GLY A 195 5.97 -3.24 10.62
CA GLY A 195 7.41 -3.46 10.76
C GLY A 195 8.21 -2.23 11.20
N GLU A 196 7.89 -1.07 10.69
CA GLU A 196 8.60 0.17 10.98
C GLU A 196 8.20 0.83 12.32
N ARG A 197 7.23 0.30 13.07
CA ARG A 197 6.77 0.90 14.32
C ARG A 197 7.88 1.13 15.34
N LYS A 198 8.88 0.22 15.44
CA LYS A 198 10.00 0.36 16.38
C LYS A 198 10.88 1.55 16.01
N ARG A 199 11.22 1.70 14.72
CA ARG A 199 12.03 2.80 14.22
C ARG A 199 11.32 4.13 14.39
N LEU A 200 10.01 4.18 14.08
CA LEU A 200 9.15 5.34 14.31
C LEU A 200 9.17 5.78 15.78
N LEU A 201 8.95 4.85 16.71
CA LEU A 201 8.92 5.13 18.15
C LEU A 201 10.29 5.58 18.67
N GLN A 202 11.40 5.02 18.18
CA GLN A 202 12.74 5.48 18.51
C GLN A 202 12.99 6.93 18.03
N GLY A 203 12.51 7.28 16.84
CA GLY A 203 12.53 8.65 16.33
C GLY A 203 11.75 9.61 17.24
N LEU A 204 10.53 9.24 17.63
CA LEU A 204 9.71 10.03 18.55
C LEU A 204 10.35 10.20 19.93
N ASP A 205 10.98 9.15 20.50
CA ASP A 205 11.72 9.24 21.78
C ASP A 205 12.88 10.24 21.66
N LYS A 206 13.62 10.23 20.54
CA LYS A 206 14.68 11.20 20.26
C LYS A 206 14.12 12.63 20.26
N LEU A 207 12.97 12.86 19.62
CA LEU A 207 12.33 14.18 19.58
C LEU A 207 11.83 14.64 20.96
N LEU A 208 11.27 13.74 21.77
CA LEU A 208 10.84 14.05 23.14
C LEU A 208 12.01 14.45 24.06
N ALA A 209 13.19 13.85 23.88
CA ALA A 209 14.39 14.21 24.64
C ALA A 209 14.82 15.67 24.43
N LEU A 210 14.39 16.30 23.34
CA LEU A 210 14.63 17.72 23.05
C LEU A 210 13.74 18.65 23.87
N SER A 211 12.75 18.14 24.59
CA SER A 211 11.77 18.90 25.39
C SER A 211 11.13 20.05 24.58
N PRO A 212 10.49 19.78 23.44
CA PRO A 212 9.88 20.81 22.62
C PRO A 212 8.62 21.40 23.28
N ALA A 213 8.37 22.70 23.09
CA ALA A 213 7.14 23.36 23.50
C ALA A 213 5.91 22.87 22.68
N ALA A 214 6.15 22.42 21.46
CA ALA A 214 5.15 21.76 20.61
C ALA A 214 5.82 20.85 19.59
N LEU A 215 5.10 19.77 19.21
CA LEU A 215 5.40 18.89 18.09
C LEU A 215 4.37 19.19 16.99
N ILE A 216 4.86 19.56 15.82
CA ILE A 216 4.09 19.98 14.65
C ILE A 216 4.24 18.89 13.58
N PRO A 217 3.20 18.11 13.27
CA PRO A 217 3.24 17.15 12.18
C PRO A 217 3.02 17.83 10.81
N THR A 218 3.41 17.20 9.73
CA THR A 218 3.04 17.63 8.38
C THR A 218 1.53 17.45 8.16
N HIS A 219 0.96 16.32 8.55
CA HIS A 219 -0.49 16.14 8.59
C HIS A 219 -0.96 15.99 10.04
N GLY A 220 -1.99 16.77 10.42
CA GLY A 220 -2.66 16.62 11.70
C GLY A 220 -2.54 17.80 12.67
N GLN A 221 -2.62 17.50 13.96
CA GLN A 221 -2.78 18.51 15.00
C GLN A 221 -1.44 18.92 15.61
N ILE A 222 -1.29 20.22 15.89
CA ILE A 222 -0.14 20.71 16.70
C ILE A 222 -0.30 20.20 18.14
N MET A 223 0.66 19.41 18.61
CA MET A 223 0.67 18.80 19.94
C MET A 223 1.49 19.62 20.92
N ARG A 224 0.84 20.22 21.90
CA ARG A 224 1.49 21.00 22.98
C ARG A 224 1.89 20.16 24.19
N GLU A 225 1.45 18.91 24.23
CA GLU A 225 1.84 17.89 25.21
C GLU A 225 2.44 16.67 24.48
N PRO A 226 3.62 16.81 23.84
CA PRO A 226 4.18 15.77 22.98
C PRO A 226 4.39 14.44 23.70
N ALA A 227 4.81 14.46 24.97
CA ALA A 227 5.05 13.24 25.73
C ALA A 227 3.77 12.41 25.93
N GLN A 228 2.64 13.06 26.22
CA GLN A 228 1.36 12.39 26.37
C GLN A 228 0.88 11.82 25.02
N ALA A 229 1.03 12.61 23.95
CA ALA A 229 0.62 12.20 22.60
C ALA A 229 1.37 10.94 22.14
N VAL A 230 2.68 10.92 22.32
CA VAL A 230 3.53 9.77 21.96
C VAL A 230 3.28 8.56 22.85
N ALA A 231 3.05 8.76 24.17
CA ALA A 231 2.72 7.64 25.07
C ALA A 231 1.42 6.93 24.64
N THR A 232 0.40 7.71 24.26
CA THR A 232 -0.86 7.16 23.74
C THR A 232 -0.63 6.40 22.42
N LEU A 233 0.16 6.96 21.49
CA LEU A 233 0.49 6.30 20.22
C LEU A 233 1.21 4.96 20.46
N ARG A 234 2.19 4.93 21.34
CA ARG A 234 2.94 3.72 21.69
C ARG A 234 2.01 2.62 22.18
N GLN A 235 1.13 2.95 23.14
CA GLN A 235 0.18 1.98 23.69
C GLN A 235 -0.73 1.39 22.59
N GLN A 236 -1.25 2.23 21.69
CA GLN A 236 -2.12 1.79 20.60
C GLN A 236 -1.37 0.94 19.57
N LEU A 237 -0.14 1.34 19.18
CA LEU A 237 0.68 0.56 18.27
C LEU A 237 1.05 -0.80 18.84
N ASP A 238 1.40 -0.88 20.12
CA ASP A 238 1.71 -2.16 20.78
C ASP A 238 0.48 -3.07 20.83
N GLN A 239 -0.69 -2.52 21.09
CA GLN A 239 -1.95 -3.27 21.05
C GLN A 239 -2.27 -3.79 19.64
N CYS A 240 -2.13 -2.94 18.62
CA CYS A 240 -2.37 -3.32 17.23
C CYS A 240 -1.39 -4.42 16.78
N TYR A 241 -0.13 -4.31 17.16
CA TYR A 241 0.88 -5.30 16.84
C TYR A 241 0.63 -6.65 17.53
N ASP A 242 0.24 -6.63 18.80
CA ASP A 242 -0.10 -7.84 19.55
C ASP A 242 -1.29 -8.59 18.89
N GLN A 243 -2.32 -7.85 18.48
CA GLN A 243 -3.45 -8.40 17.73
C GLN A 243 -3.03 -8.95 16.36
N TYR A 244 -2.11 -8.27 15.67
CA TYR A 244 -1.55 -8.74 14.39
C TYR A 244 -0.83 -10.07 14.56
N VAL A 245 0.08 -10.16 15.52
CA VAL A 245 0.88 -11.38 15.75
C VAL A 245 0.00 -12.54 16.21
N ALA A 246 -1.05 -12.28 17.00
CA ALA A 246 -1.88 -13.32 17.61
C ALA A 246 -2.48 -14.33 16.61
N ILE A 247 -2.72 -13.92 15.36
CA ILE A 247 -3.31 -14.74 14.29
C ILE A 247 -2.48 -14.75 13.00
N SER A 248 -1.22 -14.30 13.04
CA SER A 248 -0.40 -14.15 11.83
C SER A 248 0.18 -15.49 11.35
N ALA A 249 0.02 -15.77 10.06
CA ALA A 249 0.67 -16.88 9.34
C ALA A 249 2.20 -16.78 9.39
N LEU A 250 2.76 -15.57 9.51
CA LEU A 250 4.21 -15.34 9.54
C LEU A 250 4.90 -16.06 10.71
N ARG A 251 4.18 -16.37 11.80
CA ARG A 251 4.71 -17.18 12.90
C ARG A 251 5.03 -18.61 12.48
N HIS A 252 4.41 -19.11 11.42
CA HIS A 252 4.76 -20.39 10.82
C HIS A 252 6.00 -20.27 9.92
N TYR A 253 6.07 -19.25 9.08
CA TYR A 253 7.18 -19.05 8.15
C TYR A 253 8.48 -18.63 8.86
N PHE A 254 8.36 -17.75 9.88
CA PHE A 254 9.49 -17.13 10.58
C PHE A 254 9.38 -17.31 12.11
N PRO A 255 9.34 -18.55 12.64
CA PRO A 255 9.12 -18.79 14.07
C PRO A 255 10.21 -18.16 14.97
N TRP A 256 11.42 -17.98 14.44
CA TRP A 256 12.51 -17.33 15.19
C TRP A 256 12.30 -15.81 15.38
N VAL A 257 11.59 -15.15 14.47
CA VAL A 257 11.23 -13.72 14.60
C VAL A 257 10.20 -13.51 15.71
N PHE A 258 9.33 -14.49 15.90
CA PHE A 258 8.20 -14.43 16.84
C PHE A 258 8.39 -15.30 18.08
N SER A 259 9.63 -15.63 18.45
CA SER A 259 9.93 -16.50 19.59
C SER A 259 9.33 -16.00 20.91
N ASP A 260 9.30 -14.68 21.12
CA ASP A 260 8.74 -14.03 22.31
C ASP A 260 7.21 -14.18 22.44
N PHE A 261 6.55 -14.59 21.35
CA PHE A 261 5.11 -14.84 21.28
C PHE A 261 4.77 -16.33 21.32
N ALA A 262 5.76 -17.21 21.36
CA ALA A 262 5.54 -18.65 21.33
C ALA A 262 4.78 -19.14 22.59
N GLY A 263 3.72 -19.93 22.36
CA GLY A 263 2.95 -20.55 23.45
C GLY A 263 2.07 -19.60 24.27
N ARG A 264 1.88 -18.35 23.86
CA ARG A 264 0.95 -17.42 24.54
C ARG A 264 -0.50 -17.92 24.38
N ALA A 265 -1.25 -17.95 25.49
CA ALA A 265 -2.62 -18.44 25.52
C ALA A 265 -3.61 -17.56 24.74
N ASP A 266 -3.26 -16.30 24.50
CA ASP A 266 -4.04 -15.30 23.77
C ASP A 266 -3.65 -15.23 22.27
N HIS A 267 -2.93 -16.25 21.77
CA HIS A 267 -2.52 -16.39 20.37
C HIS A 267 -3.01 -17.73 19.79
N MET A 268 -3.21 -17.74 18.47
CA MET A 268 -3.53 -18.99 17.75
C MET A 268 -2.44 -20.05 18.01
N PRO A 269 -2.82 -21.31 18.34
CA PRO A 269 -1.87 -22.38 18.41
C PRO A 269 -1.34 -22.72 17.00
N ILE A 270 -0.08 -23.08 16.90
CA ILE A 270 0.49 -23.64 15.65
C ILE A 270 0.39 -25.15 15.73
N ARG A 271 -0.45 -25.75 14.91
CA ARG A 271 -0.68 -27.20 14.86
C ARG A 271 0.29 -27.91 13.94
N GLN A 272 0.37 -29.22 14.08
CA GLN A 272 1.05 -30.07 13.10
C GLN A 272 0.19 -30.21 11.83
N GLY A 273 0.87 -30.27 10.68
CA GLY A 273 0.22 -30.53 9.42
C GLY A 273 -0.38 -31.93 9.31
N LYS A 274 -1.32 -32.08 8.39
CA LYS A 274 -1.94 -33.35 8.02
C LYS A 274 -1.24 -33.96 6.81
N PRO A 275 -1.31 -35.29 6.63
CA PRO A 275 -0.82 -35.97 5.43
C PRO A 275 -1.52 -35.44 4.17
N VAL A 276 -0.79 -35.39 3.08
CA VAL A 276 -1.30 -35.04 1.74
C VAL A 276 -1.87 -36.32 1.10
N PRO A 277 -3.08 -36.27 0.49
CA PRO A 277 -3.61 -37.39 -0.30
C PRO A 277 -2.68 -37.83 -1.43
N SER A 278 -2.60 -39.13 -1.70
CA SER A 278 -1.64 -39.72 -2.66
C SER A 278 -1.83 -39.27 -4.11
N PHE A 279 -3.00 -38.73 -4.47
CA PHE A 279 -3.30 -38.20 -5.79
C PHE A 279 -2.92 -36.71 -5.95
N LEU A 280 -2.31 -36.11 -4.92
CA LEU A 280 -1.80 -34.74 -4.99
C LEU A 280 -0.27 -34.73 -5.09
N ARG A 281 0.25 -33.71 -5.78
CA ARG A 281 1.68 -33.33 -5.78
C ARG A 281 1.79 -31.85 -5.46
N HIS A 282 2.86 -31.51 -4.74
CA HIS A 282 3.24 -30.12 -4.46
C HIS A 282 4.59 -29.80 -5.05
N ILE A 283 4.71 -28.73 -5.81
CA ILE A 283 5.96 -28.27 -6.43
C ILE A 283 6.04 -26.75 -6.31
N GLY A 284 6.93 -26.25 -5.47
CA GLY A 284 7.07 -24.81 -5.24
C GLY A 284 5.76 -24.20 -4.73
N THR A 285 5.15 -23.33 -5.53
CA THR A 285 3.85 -22.72 -5.23
C THR A 285 2.66 -23.43 -5.89
N SER A 286 2.90 -24.54 -6.60
CA SER A 286 1.88 -25.23 -7.39
C SER A 286 1.38 -26.50 -6.71
N TRP A 287 0.05 -26.68 -6.68
CA TRP A 287 -0.58 -27.97 -6.38
C TRP A 287 -1.06 -28.64 -7.67
N ILE A 288 -0.95 -29.96 -7.74
CA ILE A 288 -1.36 -30.78 -8.89
C ILE A 288 -2.27 -31.89 -8.39
N ILE A 289 -3.48 -31.97 -8.94
CA ILE A 289 -4.40 -33.08 -8.75
C ILE A 289 -4.19 -34.06 -9.92
N ILE A 290 -3.96 -35.32 -9.63
CA ILE A 290 -3.82 -36.40 -10.62
C ILE A 290 -5.05 -37.31 -10.52
N ALA A 291 -5.87 -37.32 -11.59
CA ALA A 291 -7.06 -38.14 -11.68
C ALA A 291 -6.72 -39.63 -11.93
N GLU A 292 -7.69 -40.55 -11.73
CA GLU A 292 -7.52 -41.99 -11.96
C GLU A 292 -7.15 -42.32 -13.42
N ASN A 293 -7.61 -41.51 -14.38
CA ASN A 293 -7.28 -41.63 -15.80
C ASN A 293 -5.92 -41.03 -16.17
N LYS A 294 -5.13 -40.57 -15.18
CA LYS A 294 -3.83 -39.91 -15.37
C LYS A 294 -3.90 -38.51 -16.04
N GLU A 295 -5.01 -37.83 -16.01
CA GLU A 295 -5.08 -36.43 -16.32
C GLU A 295 -4.66 -35.61 -15.10
N ALA A 296 -4.08 -34.41 -15.34
CA ALA A 296 -3.66 -33.51 -14.29
C ALA A 296 -4.42 -32.18 -14.34
N PHE A 297 -4.80 -31.69 -13.16
CA PHE A 297 -5.30 -30.34 -12.90
C PHE A 297 -4.23 -29.61 -12.11
N VAL A 298 -3.68 -28.53 -12.67
CA VAL A 298 -2.58 -27.75 -12.07
C VAL A 298 -3.11 -26.46 -11.47
N MET A 299 -2.60 -26.07 -10.32
CA MET A 299 -2.88 -24.77 -9.70
C MET A 299 -1.61 -23.96 -9.72
N ASP A 300 -1.68 -22.79 -10.38
CA ASP A 300 -0.60 -21.81 -10.54
C ASP A 300 0.66 -22.33 -11.28
N CYS A 301 1.48 -21.42 -11.76
CA CYS A 301 2.83 -21.69 -12.26
C CYS A 301 3.68 -20.41 -12.16
N GLY A 302 4.34 -20.21 -11.02
CA GLY A 302 5.03 -18.96 -10.70
C GLY A 302 6.49 -18.89 -11.16
N SER A 303 7.08 -19.97 -11.69
CA SER A 303 8.47 -19.89 -12.14
C SER A 303 8.82 -20.91 -13.21
N PRO A 304 9.86 -20.64 -14.05
CA PRO A 304 10.38 -21.62 -15.00
C PRO A 304 10.89 -22.93 -14.33
N ALA A 305 11.28 -22.87 -13.06
CA ALA A 305 11.69 -24.07 -12.32
C ALA A 305 10.49 -24.97 -12.02
N ILE A 306 9.37 -24.39 -11.61
CA ILE A 306 8.10 -25.11 -11.40
C ILE A 306 7.63 -25.74 -12.71
N LEU A 307 7.61 -24.96 -13.81
CA LEU A 307 7.24 -25.48 -15.13
C LEU A 307 8.07 -26.71 -15.53
N ARG A 308 9.40 -26.64 -15.39
CA ARG A 308 10.28 -27.79 -15.69
C ARG A 308 9.98 -28.99 -14.82
N ALA A 309 9.69 -28.78 -13.53
CA ALA A 309 9.37 -29.87 -12.63
C ALA A 309 8.02 -30.53 -12.97
N ILE A 310 7.01 -29.76 -13.40
CA ILE A 310 5.73 -30.29 -13.90
C ILE A 310 5.96 -31.12 -15.18
N GLN A 311 6.78 -30.64 -16.13
CA GLN A 311 7.15 -31.38 -17.34
C GLN A 311 7.91 -32.69 -17.01
N GLN A 312 8.75 -32.66 -15.97
CA GLN A 312 9.46 -33.86 -15.52
C GLN A 312 8.48 -34.90 -14.95
N LEU A 313 7.50 -34.51 -14.12
CA LEU A 313 6.47 -35.44 -13.64
C LEU A 313 5.69 -36.10 -14.79
N GLN A 314 5.39 -35.35 -15.84
CA GLN A 314 4.76 -35.94 -17.05
C GLN A 314 5.68 -36.94 -17.74
N THR A 315 6.96 -36.61 -17.88
CA THR A 315 7.98 -37.51 -18.48
C THR A 315 8.17 -38.80 -17.68
N ASP A 316 8.09 -38.68 -16.36
CA ASP A 316 8.20 -39.82 -15.43
C ASP A 316 6.92 -40.68 -15.39
N GLY A 317 5.84 -40.25 -16.07
CA GLY A 317 4.59 -40.99 -16.18
C GLY A 317 3.68 -40.86 -14.96
N GLU A 318 3.89 -39.85 -14.13
CA GLU A 318 2.97 -39.56 -13.02
C GLU A 318 1.58 -39.20 -13.56
N PHE A 319 1.53 -38.42 -14.65
CA PHE A 319 0.31 -38.13 -15.42
C PHE A 319 0.59 -38.14 -16.94
N CYS A 320 -0.45 -38.25 -17.75
CA CYS A 320 -0.33 -38.27 -19.22
C CYS A 320 -0.49 -36.89 -19.87
N GLN A 321 -1.36 -36.05 -19.33
CA GLN A 321 -1.63 -34.71 -19.87
C GLN A 321 -2.15 -33.78 -18.79
N VAL A 322 -1.90 -32.47 -18.95
CA VAL A 322 -2.57 -31.41 -18.20
C VAL A 322 -3.81 -30.98 -18.98
N THR A 323 -4.98 -31.04 -18.36
CA THR A 323 -6.26 -30.69 -19.02
C THR A 323 -6.86 -29.40 -18.49
N ALA A 324 -6.43 -28.93 -17.31
CA ALA A 324 -6.92 -27.69 -16.72
C ALA A 324 -5.87 -27.05 -15.82
N CYS A 325 -5.95 -25.71 -15.71
CA CYS A 325 -5.19 -24.91 -14.80
C CYS A 325 -6.13 -23.96 -14.03
N TRP A 326 -5.90 -23.80 -12.73
CA TRP A 326 -6.56 -22.82 -11.87
C TRP A 326 -5.55 -21.80 -11.40
N VAL A 327 -5.88 -20.49 -11.49
CA VAL A 327 -5.05 -19.42 -10.94
C VAL A 327 -5.67 -18.95 -9.62
N THR A 328 -4.93 -19.11 -8.52
CA THR A 328 -5.41 -18.76 -7.19
C THR A 328 -5.48 -17.25 -6.99
N HIS A 329 -4.40 -16.56 -7.33
CA HIS A 329 -4.27 -15.10 -7.24
C HIS A 329 -3.14 -14.58 -8.16
N TYR A 330 -2.93 -13.27 -8.19
CA TYR A 330 -2.11 -12.58 -9.20
C TYR A 330 -0.63 -12.41 -8.82
N HIS A 331 -0.17 -12.85 -7.64
CA HIS A 331 1.22 -12.66 -7.22
C HIS A 331 2.20 -13.31 -8.20
N ASP A 332 3.36 -12.68 -8.36
CA ASP A 332 4.39 -13.03 -9.33
C ASP A 332 4.87 -14.49 -9.21
N ASP A 333 5.04 -14.97 -7.99
CA ASP A 333 5.43 -16.35 -7.71
C ASP A 333 4.33 -17.41 -7.97
N HIS A 334 3.15 -16.96 -8.44
CA HIS A 334 2.03 -17.80 -8.92
C HIS A 334 1.79 -17.68 -10.42
N VAL A 335 2.16 -16.57 -11.05
CA VAL A 335 1.77 -16.29 -12.44
C VAL A 335 2.93 -15.99 -13.39
N ASP A 336 4.17 -15.76 -12.93
CA ASP A 336 5.29 -15.33 -13.79
C ASP A 336 5.59 -16.29 -14.94
N ALA A 337 5.46 -17.60 -14.73
CA ALA A 337 5.65 -18.60 -15.78
C ALA A 337 4.34 -19.15 -16.38
N LEU A 338 3.20 -18.53 -16.07
CA LEU A 338 1.90 -18.96 -16.58
C LEU A 338 1.79 -18.87 -18.11
N PRO A 339 2.32 -17.83 -18.81
CA PRO A 339 2.33 -17.80 -20.28
C PRO A 339 3.10 -18.96 -20.90
N GLU A 340 4.28 -19.31 -20.36
CA GLU A 340 5.10 -20.43 -20.82
C GLU A 340 4.45 -21.76 -20.48
N PHE A 341 3.78 -21.86 -19.34
CA PHE A 341 3.00 -23.02 -18.97
C PHE A 341 1.86 -23.27 -19.98
N GLN A 342 1.11 -22.25 -20.34
CA GLN A 342 0.03 -22.34 -21.34
C GLN A 342 0.54 -22.71 -22.73
N ALA A 343 1.76 -22.29 -23.08
CA ALA A 343 2.40 -22.70 -24.34
C ALA A 343 2.84 -24.16 -24.31
N ALA A 344 3.29 -24.67 -23.15
CA ALA A 344 3.72 -26.05 -22.98
C ALA A 344 2.56 -27.04 -22.81
N PHE A 345 1.49 -26.61 -22.16
CA PHE A 345 0.32 -27.41 -21.84
C PHE A 345 -0.94 -26.71 -22.37
N PRO A 346 -1.43 -27.06 -23.57
CA PRO A 346 -2.66 -26.46 -24.12
C PRO A 346 -3.89 -26.98 -23.36
N CYS A 347 -4.20 -26.35 -22.23
CA CYS A 347 -5.32 -26.67 -21.35
C CYS A 347 -6.21 -25.45 -21.13
N LEU A 348 -7.40 -25.65 -20.53
CA LEU A 348 -8.27 -24.55 -20.11
C LEU A 348 -7.73 -23.92 -18.82
N THR A 349 -7.62 -22.61 -18.81
CA THR A 349 -7.22 -21.84 -17.61
C THR A 349 -8.44 -21.16 -16.99
N TYR A 350 -8.63 -21.40 -15.71
CA TYR A 350 -9.75 -20.90 -14.91
C TYR A 350 -9.24 -19.90 -13.86
N ALA A 351 -10.01 -18.87 -13.59
CA ALA A 351 -9.77 -17.95 -12.48
C ALA A 351 -11.06 -17.28 -12.02
N ASP A 352 -11.06 -16.75 -10.78
CA ASP A 352 -12.06 -15.79 -10.34
C ASP A 352 -12.01 -14.53 -11.25
N PRO A 353 -13.15 -13.88 -11.57
CA PRO A 353 -13.18 -12.69 -12.42
C PRO A 353 -12.22 -11.57 -11.96
N VAL A 354 -12.08 -11.35 -10.66
CA VAL A 354 -11.16 -10.30 -10.14
C VAL A 354 -9.69 -10.65 -10.34
N VAL A 355 -9.35 -11.94 -10.34
CA VAL A 355 -7.99 -12.43 -10.65
C VAL A 355 -7.74 -12.33 -12.15
N ALA A 356 -8.71 -12.75 -12.95
CA ALA A 356 -8.64 -12.74 -14.42
C ALA A 356 -8.33 -11.33 -14.95
N ASP A 357 -9.00 -10.29 -14.43
CA ASP A 357 -8.78 -8.91 -14.86
C ASP A 357 -7.33 -8.46 -14.68
N LEU A 358 -6.67 -8.86 -13.58
CA LEU A 358 -5.28 -8.53 -13.32
C LEU A 358 -4.31 -9.32 -14.20
N VAL A 359 -4.50 -10.63 -14.29
CA VAL A 359 -3.61 -11.54 -15.03
C VAL A 359 -3.65 -11.24 -16.53
N GLU A 360 -4.80 -10.84 -17.07
CA GLU A 360 -4.95 -10.46 -18.48
C GLU A 360 -4.48 -9.02 -18.76
N ASN A 361 -4.50 -8.13 -17.76
CA ASN A 361 -4.13 -6.72 -17.96
C ASN A 361 -3.38 -6.12 -16.75
N PRO A 362 -2.20 -6.64 -16.39
CA PRO A 362 -1.48 -6.20 -15.20
C PRO A 362 -1.08 -4.72 -15.22
N ARG A 363 -0.84 -4.13 -16.40
CA ARG A 363 -0.51 -2.71 -16.54
C ARG A 363 -1.61 -1.77 -16.07
N ALA A 364 -2.87 -2.21 -16.09
CA ALA A 364 -4.00 -1.41 -15.63
C ALA A 364 -4.08 -1.26 -14.11
N PHE A 365 -3.25 -1.97 -13.36
CA PHE A 365 -3.25 -1.99 -11.89
C PHE A 365 -1.87 -1.63 -11.32
N ARG A 366 -1.85 -1.03 -10.14
CA ARG A 366 -0.68 -0.88 -9.28
C ARG A 366 -0.94 -1.64 -8.00
N LEU A 367 -0.26 -2.74 -7.79
CA LEU A 367 -0.42 -3.60 -6.61
C LEU A 367 0.95 -4.16 -6.21
N ALA A 368 1.07 -4.56 -4.93
CA ALA A 368 2.23 -5.32 -4.49
C ALA A 368 2.28 -6.67 -5.21
N CYS A 369 3.47 -7.23 -5.37
CA CYS A 369 3.73 -8.55 -5.96
C CYS A 369 3.13 -8.75 -7.37
N ILE A 370 2.79 -7.67 -8.09
CA ILE A 370 2.22 -7.79 -9.43
C ILE A 370 3.30 -8.13 -10.46
N SER A 371 3.01 -9.13 -11.29
CA SER A 371 3.86 -9.53 -12.42
C SER A 371 3.56 -8.73 -13.68
N PRO A 372 4.55 -8.42 -14.54
CA PRO A 372 4.31 -7.92 -15.89
C PRO A 372 3.82 -9.00 -16.87
N ALA A 373 3.86 -10.28 -16.49
CA ALA A 373 3.43 -11.38 -17.33
C ALA A 373 1.92 -11.29 -17.63
N VAL A 374 1.57 -11.50 -18.90
CA VAL A 374 0.18 -11.50 -19.37
C VAL A 374 -0.20 -12.91 -19.76
N ALA A 375 -1.18 -13.48 -19.08
CA ALA A 375 -1.69 -14.81 -19.40
C ALA A 375 -3.19 -14.76 -19.73
N ARG A 376 -3.64 -15.74 -20.51
CA ARG A 376 -5.03 -15.86 -20.94
C ARG A 376 -5.84 -16.60 -19.87
N ILE A 377 -7.04 -16.11 -19.59
CA ILE A 377 -8.03 -16.82 -18.76
C ILE A 377 -9.19 -17.27 -19.67
N ASP A 378 -9.30 -18.57 -19.89
CA ASP A 378 -10.31 -19.13 -20.78
C ASP A 378 -11.70 -19.15 -20.14
N GLN A 379 -11.76 -19.33 -18.82
CA GLN A 379 -13.00 -19.46 -18.06
C GLN A 379 -12.95 -18.61 -16.79
N ARG A 380 -13.77 -17.55 -16.77
CA ARG A 380 -14.04 -16.78 -15.55
C ARG A 380 -15.11 -17.51 -14.77
N THR A 381 -14.80 -17.91 -13.57
CA THR A 381 -15.70 -18.72 -12.74
C THR A 381 -16.77 -17.88 -12.04
N LEU A 382 -17.84 -18.55 -11.62
CA LEU A 382 -18.90 -17.93 -10.81
C LEU A 382 -18.82 -18.47 -9.39
N ASP A 383 -18.89 -17.57 -8.41
CA ASP A 383 -18.82 -17.88 -6.98
C ASP A 383 -19.85 -18.97 -6.60
N GLY A 384 -19.37 -20.10 -6.08
CA GLY A 384 -20.19 -21.26 -5.71
C GLY A 384 -20.73 -22.13 -6.85
N ALA A 385 -20.42 -21.82 -8.12
CA ALA A 385 -20.90 -22.62 -9.24
C ALA A 385 -19.97 -23.80 -9.54
N SER A 386 -20.41 -25.01 -9.25
CA SER A 386 -19.62 -26.24 -9.39
C SER A 386 -19.60 -26.77 -10.83
N TRP A 387 -18.51 -27.46 -11.16
CA TRP A 387 -18.42 -28.34 -12.34
C TRP A 387 -17.70 -29.64 -12.00
N ASP A 388 -17.89 -30.67 -12.82
CA ASP A 388 -17.20 -31.94 -12.64
C ASP A 388 -15.94 -31.99 -13.52
N TRP A 389 -14.83 -32.48 -12.97
CA TRP A 389 -13.60 -32.78 -13.66
C TRP A 389 -13.14 -34.18 -13.26
N ASN A 390 -13.24 -35.12 -14.19
CA ASN A 390 -13.03 -36.53 -13.91
C ASN A 390 -13.90 -37.00 -12.71
N GLU A 391 -13.29 -37.65 -11.72
CA GLU A 391 -13.97 -38.10 -10.50
C GLU A 391 -14.12 -37.02 -9.44
N PHE A 392 -13.70 -35.79 -9.71
CA PHE A 392 -13.77 -34.67 -8.77
C PHE A 392 -14.86 -33.67 -9.13
N ARG A 393 -15.52 -33.13 -8.11
CA ARG A 393 -16.39 -31.97 -8.22
C ARG A 393 -15.65 -30.75 -7.72
N LEU A 394 -15.57 -29.72 -8.55
CA LEU A 394 -14.84 -28.47 -8.32
C LEU A 394 -15.81 -27.35 -8.06
N THR A 395 -15.62 -26.56 -7.01
CA THR A 395 -16.45 -25.40 -6.67
C THR A 395 -15.56 -24.21 -6.34
N PRO A 396 -15.54 -23.16 -7.17
CA PRO A 396 -14.75 -21.95 -6.94
C PRO A 396 -15.51 -21.00 -6.01
N TYR A 397 -14.74 -20.23 -5.28
CA TYR A 397 -15.26 -19.18 -4.39
C TYR A 397 -14.42 -17.92 -4.50
N PHE A 398 -15.07 -16.75 -4.51
CA PHE A 398 -14.38 -15.50 -4.22
C PHE A 398 -13.87 -15.52 -2.79
N PHE A 399 -12.55 -15.51 -2.65
CA PHE A 399 -11.86 -15.79 -1.39
C PHE A 399 -10.80 -14.72 -1.08
N PRO A 400 -11.21 -13.48 -0.74
CA PRO A 400 -10.32 -12.33 -0.57
C PRO A 400 -9.47 -12.43 0.71
N GLY A 401 -8.55 -13.42 0.75
CA GLY A 401 -7.66 -13.71 1.87
C GLY A 401 -6.38 -12.89 1.79
N GLN A 402 -5.24 -13.51 1.41
CA GLN A 402 -3.94 -12.83 1.35
C GLN A 402 -4.01 -11.56 0.49
N THR A 403 -4.77 -11.58 -0.57
CA THR A 403 -5.11 -10.40 -1.36
C THR A 403 -6.61 -10.32 -1.63
N TYR A 404 -7.12 -9.09 -1.87
CA TYR A 404 -8.49 -8.90 -2.34
C TYR A 404 -8.78 -9.66 -3.65
N TYR A 405 -7.77 -9.79 -4.51
CA TYR A 405 -7.87 -10.42 -5.83
C TYR A 405 -7.46 -11.89 -5.76
N HIS A 406 -8.32 -12.70 -5.13
CA HIS A 406 -8.00 -14.08 -4.79
C HIS A 406 -9.22 -15.00 -4.93
N GLY A 407 -9.01 -16.21 -5.44
CA GLY A 407 -10.01 -17.27 -5.53
C GLY A 407 -9.61 -18.49 -4.69
N GLY A 408 -10.57 -19.08 -4.02
CA GLY A 408 -10.44 -20.39 -3.37
C GLY A 408 -11.11 -21.48 -4.19
N LEU A 409 -10.62 -22.71 -4.12
CA LEU A 409 -11.19 -23.86 -4.83
C LEU A 409 -11.46 -25.02 -3.89
N LEU A 410 -12.75 -25.39 -3.78
CA LEU A 410 -13.15 -26.63 -3.11
C LEU A 410 -13.13 -27.78 -4.13
N VAL A 411 -12.44 -28.85 -3.80
CA VAL A 411 -12.35 -30.08 -4.59
C VAL A 411 -12.91 -31.23 -3.75
N GLU A 412 -14.00 -31.83 -4.25
CA GLU A 412 -14.65 -32.96 -3.60
C GLU A 412 -14.43 -34.24 -4.41
N GLY A 413 -13.90 -35.29 -3.78
CA GLY A 413 -13.64 -36.57 -4.39
C GLY A 413 -13.04 -37.56 -3.40
N HIS A 414 -13.13 -38.83 -3.64
CA HIS A 414 -12.61 -39.92 -2.78
C HIS A 414 -13.06 -39.81 -1.31
N GLY A 415 -14.24 -39.23 -1.05
CA GLY A 415 -14.76 -39.02 0.30
C GLY A 415 -14.09 -37.84 1.06
N LEU A 416 -13.29 -37.03 0.39
CA LEU A 416 -12.59 -35.87 0.94
C LEU A 416 -13.19 -34.57 0.45
N ARG A 417 -13.01 -33.51 1.23
CA ARG A 417 -13.33 -32.12 0.91
C ARG A 417 -12.05 -31.30 1.05
N LEU A 418 -11.39 -31.03 -0.05
CA LEU A 418 -10.10 -30.37 -0.12
C LEU A 418 -10.30 -28.91 -0.49
N PHE A 419 -9.82 -27.97 0.31
CA PHE A 419 -9.93 -26.54 0.02
C PHE A 419 -8.54 -25.95 -0.27
N PHE A 420 -8.34 -25.49 -1.48
CA PHE A 420 -7.11 -24.82 -1.88
C PHE A 420 -7.30 -23.31 -1.66
N ALA A 421 -6.60 -22.80 -0.66
CA ALA A 421 -6.75 -21.44 -0.14
C ALA A 421 -5.68 -20.47 -0.70
N GLY A 422 -4.93 -20.86 -1.75
CA GLY A 422 -3.75 -20.14 -2.18
C GLY A 422 -2.82 -19.90 -0.99
N ASP A 423 -2.43 -18.66 -0.78
CA ASP A 423 -1.52 -18.28 0.32
C ASP A 423 -2.23 -17.79 1.58
N SER A 424 -3.57 -17.76 1.56
CA SER A 424 -4.34 -17.02 2.57
C SER A 424 -4.16 -17.49 4.01
N PHE A 425 -3.80 -18.77 4.24
CA PHE A 425 -3.73 -19.32 5.59
C PHE A 425 -2.56 -20.29 5.75
N THR A 426 -1.95 -20.28 6.94
CA THR A 426 -1.11 -21.38 7.43
C THR A 426 -1.71 -21.97 8.71
N MET A 427 -1.06 -22.98 9.30
CA MET A 427 -1.44 -23.52 10.60
C MET A 427 -1.38 -22.49 11.74
N ALA A 428 -0.73 -21.34 11.53
CA ALA A 428 -0.62 -20.28 12.53
C ALA A 428 -1.72 -19.21 12.41
N GLY A 429 -2.45 -19.17 11.30
CA GLY A 429 -3.51 -18.18 11.07
C GLY A 429 -3.50 -17.57 9.68
N ILE A 430 -3.80 -16.28 9.58
CA ILE A 430 -3.98 -15.52 8.34
C ILE A 430 -2.66 -14.92 7.82
N ASP A 431 -2.55 -14.78 6.50
CA ASP A 431 -1.40 -14.18 5.83
C ASP A 431 -1.74 -12.79 5.28
N ASP A 432 -1.62 -11.79 6.12
CA ASP A 432 -1.94 -10.39 5.84
C ASP A 432 -0.72 -9.45 5.95
N TYR A 433 0.43 -9.91 5.48
CA TYR A 433 1.71 -9.21 5.63
C TYR A 433 1.84 -7.91 4.84
N CYS A 434 1.06 -7.72 3.77
CA CYS A 434 1.24 -6.60 2.84
C CYS A 434 -0.04 -5.79 2.67
N MET A 435 0.03 -4.48 2.94
CA MET A 435 -1.09 -3.54 2.81
C MET A 435 -1.55 -3.36 1.35
N GLY A 436 -0.61 -3.37 0.40
CA GLY A 436 -0.92 -3.29 -1.03
C GLY A 436 -1.79 -4.45 -1.54
N ASN A 437 -1.91 -5.51 -0.75
CA ASN A 437 -2.79 -6.65 -1.03
C ASN A 437 -4.27 -6.38 -0.71
N ARG A 438 -4.58 -5.25 -0.07
CA ARG A 438 -5.95 -4.85 0.28
C ARG A 438 -6.63 -5.85 1.23
N ASN A 439 -5.97 -6.20 2.32
CA ASN A 439 -6.51 -7.04 3.40
C ASN A 439 -7.53 -6.23 4.23
N LEU A 440 -8.74 -6.08 3.69
CA LEU A 440 -9.78 -5.23 4.26
C LEU A 440 -10.37 -5.86 5.52
N LEU A 441 -10.67 -5.01 6.52
CA LEU A 441 -11.36 -5.39 7.74
C LEU A 441 -12.85 -5.04 7.66
N GLY A 442 -13.67 -5.85 8.31
CA GLY A 442 -15.11 -5.67 8.42
C GLY A 442 -15.87 -6.99 8.44
N ALA A 443 -17.08 -6.98 8.97
CA ALA A 443 -17.94 -8.16 8.97
C ALA A 443 -18.29 -8.59 7.52
N GLY A 444 -18.01 -9.84 7.17
CA GLY A 444 -18.21 -10.39 5.84
C GLY A 444 -17.24 -9.87 4.77
N VAL A 445 -16.15 -9.23 5.17
CA VAL A 445 -15.14 -8.64 4.28
C VAL A 445 -13.78 -9.29 4.53
N GLY A 446 -12.94 -9.42 3.49
CA GLY A 446 -11.60 -9.94 3.63
C GLY A 446 -11.54 -11.30 4.33
N TYR A 447 -10.66 -11.43 5.29
CA TYR A 447 -10.51 -12.68 6.04
C TYR A 447 -11.74 -13.10 6.86
N ASP A 448 -12.61 -12.18 7.31
CA ASP A 448 -13.84 -12.56 8.00
C ASP A 448 -14.78 -13.34 7.04
N ARG A 449 -14.88 -12.93 5.77
CA ARG A 449 -15.59 -13.69 4.72
C ARG A 449 -14.95 -15.07 4.50
N CYS A 450 -13.63 -15.15 4.38
CA CYS A 450 -12.91 -16.40 4.20
C CYS A 450 -13.16 -17.39 5.34
N LEU A 451 -13.06 -16.91 6.58
CA LEU A 451 -13.29 -17.73 7.77
C LEU A 451 -14.76 -18.18 7.91
N ALA A 452 -15.72 -17.32 7.55
CA ALA A 452 -17.12 -17.68 7.50
C ALA A 452 -17.37 -18.80 6.49
N LEU A 453 -16.78 -18.70 5.30
CA LEU A 453 -16.87 -19.72 4.24
C LEU A 453 -16.24 -21.05 4.69
N LEU A 454 -15.06 -21.03 5.31
CA LEU A 454 -14.42 -22.25 5.84
C LEU A 454 -15.28 -22.91 6.94
N ALA A 455 -15.93 -22.11 7.79
CA ALA A 455 -16.86 -22.62 8.80
C ALA A 455 -18.10 -23.29 8.19
N GLU A 456 -18.62 -22.77 7.07
CA GLU A 456 -19.75 -23.31 6.32
C GLU A 456 -19.36 -24.59 5.58
N LEU A 457 -18.27 -24.55 4.81
CA LEU A 457 -17.82 -25.65 3.97
C LEU A 457 -17.25 -26.82 4.76
N GLN A 458 -16.68 -26.57 5.93
CA GLN A 458 -16.05 -27.61 6.79
C GLN A 458 -15.11 -28.53 5.99
N PRO A 459 -14.08 -27.99 5.30
CA PRO A 459 -13.15 -28.83 4.53
C PRO A 459 -12.42 -29.80 5.44
N THR A 460 -12.15 -31.01 4.93
CA THR A 460 -11.34 -32.01 5.65
C THR A 460 -9.85 -31.66 5.65
N HIS A 461 -9.43 -30.92 4.60
CA HIS A 461 -8.05 -30.48 4.38
C HIS A 461 -8.07 -29.09 3.76
N ILE A 462 -7.23 -28.20 4.27
CA ILE A 462 -6.91 -26.90 3.69
C ILE A 462 -5.48 -26.96 3.17
N PHE A 463 -5.23 -26.40 1.99
CA PHE A 463 -3.93 -26.35 1.36
C PHE A 463 -3.53 -24.90 1.12
N ASN A 464 -2.29 -24.58 1.50
CA ASN A 464 -1.60 -23.34 1.16
C ASN A 464 -0.56 -23.65 0.08
N CYS A 465 -0.28 -22.70 -0.81
CA CYS A 465 0.65 -22.90 -1.90
C CYS A 465 2.13 -22.96 -1.46
N HIS A 466 2.49 -22.39 -0.31
CA HIS A 466 3.85 -22.44 0.25
C HIS A 466 4.06 -23.51 1.33
N VAL A 467 3.06 -24.35 1.60
CA VAL A 467 3.12 -25.34 2.68
C VAL A 467 2.92 -26.75 2.12
N GLU A 468 3.89 -27.64 2.35
CA GLU A 468 3.92 -28.98 1.79
C GLU A 468 2.96 -29.98 2.45
N CYS A 469 2.18 -29.56 3.44
CA CYS A 469 1.21 -30.41 4.13
C CYS A 469 -0.17 -29.75 4.14
N ALA A 470 -1.19 -30.56 4.37
CA ALA A 470 -2.54 -30.05 4.63
C ALA A 470 -2.70 -29.65 6.11
N PHE A 471 -3.74 -28.87 6.40
CA PHE A 471 -4.14 -28.53 7.75
C PHE A 471 -5.67 -28.34 7.83
N ASP A 472 -6.18 -28.04 8.99
CA ASP A 472 -7.56 -27.59 9.23
C ASP A 472 -7.62 -26.63 10.40
N PHE A 473 -8.77 -26.00 10.57
CA PHE A 473 -9.10 -25.20 11.73
C PHE A 473 -10.31 -25.78 12.46
N THR A 474 -10.26 -25.76 13.78
CA THR A 474 -11.45 -26.05 14.59
C THR A 474 -12.41 -24.87 14.56
N ALA A 475 -13.67 -25.10 14.91
CA ALA A 475 -14.65 -24.03 15.07
C ALA A 475 -14.22 -22.97 16.09
N ALA A 476 -13.50 -23.38 17.15
CA ALA A 476 -12.97 -22.45 18.16
C ALA A 476 -11.86 -21.55 17.59
N GLU A 477 -10.97 -22.09 16.76
CA GLU A 477 -9.91 -21.30 16.12
C GLU A 477 -10.47 -20.32 15.09
N ILE A 478 -11.43 -20.73 14.29
CA ILE A 478 -12.15 -19.84 13.38
C ILE A 478 -12.83 -18.70 14.16
N ALA A 479 -13.53 -19.03 15.25
CA ALA A 479 -14.18 -18.02 16.09
C ALA A 479 -13.15 -17.06 16.72
N PHE A 480 -12.00 -17.58 17.16
CA PHE A 480 -10.92 -16.76 17.71
C PHE A 480 -10.35 -15.77 16.68
N MET A 481 -10.04 -16.24 15.46
CA MET A 481 -9.54 -15.38 14.39
C MET A 481 -10.56 -14.29 14.02
N ARG A 482 -11.84 -14.63 13.89
CA ARG A 482 -12.92 -13.68 13.61
C ARG A 482 -13.09 -12.64 14.72
N ALA A 483 -13.01 -13.04 15.99
CA ALA A 483 -13.05 -12.12 17.12
C ALA A 483 -11.84 -11.18 17.14
N ASN A 484 -10.65 -11.68 16.81
CA ASN A 484 -9.43 -10.87 16.67
C ASN A 484 -9.57 -9.84 15.55
N LEU A 485 -10.04 -10.23 14.35
CA LEU A 485 -10.28 -9.32 13.23
C LEU A 485 -11.25 -8.18 13.59
N ALA A 486 -12.34 -8.50 14.32
CA ALA A 486 -13.28 -7.49 14.80
C ALA A 486 -12.66 -6.54 15.85
N ALA A 487 -11.74 -7.04 16.68
CA ALA A 487 -10.99 -6.21 17.62
C ALA A 487 -9.97 -5.32 16.90
N ARG A 488 -9.26 -5.87 15.89
CA ARG A 488 -8.31 -5.13 15.03
C ARG A 488 -9.00 -3.99 14.29
N GLU A 489 -10.18 -4.20 13.72
CA GLU A 489 -10.95 -3.14 13.05
C GLU A 489 -11.13 -1.93 13.98
N LYS A 490 -11.51 -2.17 15.24
CA LYS A 490 -11.70 -1.10 16.23
C LYS A 490 -10.37 -0.42 16.58
N SER A 491 -9.32 -1.20 16.90
CA SER A 491 -8.02 -0.66 17.30
C SER A 491 -7.40 0.17 16.17
N TYR A 492 -7.46 -0.32 14.93
CA TYR A 492 -6.92 0.39 13.77
C TYR A 492 -7.73 1.64 13.42
N THR A 493 -9.06 1.62 13.62
CA THR A 493 -9.89 2.83 13.46
C THR A 493 -9.48 3.93 14.45
N THR A 494 -9.10 3.58 15.67
CA THR A 494 -8.64 4.60 16.64
C THR A 494 -7.25 5.15 16.32
N LEU A 495 -6.44 4.38 15.60
CA LEU A 495 -5.05 4.71 15.27
C LEU A 495 -4.93 5.70 14.10
N ILE A 496 -5.99 5.92 13.33
CA ILE A 496 -6.00 6.77 12.14
C ILE A 496 -7.06 7.87 12.23
N PRO A 497 -6.93 8.98 11.47
CA PRO A 497 -7.86 10.11 11.52
C PRO A 497 -9.11 9.92 10.65
N TRP A 498 -9.59 8.69 10.51
CA TRP A 498 -10.73 8.31 9.69
C TRP A 498 -11.76 7.53 10.51
N ASP A 499 -12.98 7.44 10.01
CA ASP A 499 -14.08 6.74 10.67
C ASP A 499 -14.09 5.22 10.44
N HIS A 500 -13.14 4.69 9.67
CA HIS A 500 -12.99 3.26 9.42
C HIS A 500 -11.52 2.88 9.15
N ALA A 501 -11.09 1.76 9.74
CA ALA A 501 -9.73 1.23 9.64
C ALA A 501 -9.21 1.13 8.18
N ASN A 502 -10.09 0.77 7.25
CA ASN A 502 -9.69 0.53 5.86
C ASN A 502 -9.19 1.78 5.13
N TYR A 503 -9.49 3.00 5.57
CA TYR A 503 -8.85 4.18 4.98
C TYR A 503 -7.35 4.26 5.26
N GLY A 504 -6.89 3.68 6.36
CA GLY A 504 -5.46 3.57 6.67
C GLY A 504 -4.82 2.27 6.20
N LEU A 505 -5.63 1.23 5.92
CA LEU A 505 -5.18 -0.09 5.47
C LEU A 505 -5.21 -0.26 3.95
N ASP A 506 -6.24 0.24 3.28
CA ASP A 506 -6.39 0.13 1.83
C ASP A 506 -5.64 1.25 1.13
N GLU A 507 -4.39 1.02 0.77
CA GLU A 507 -3.63 1.98 -0.02
C GLU A 507 -4.34 2.38 -1.31
N HIS A 508 -5.23 1.51 -1.84
CA HIS A 508 -5.93 1.67 -3.11
C HIS A 508 -7.41 2.08 -2.97
N TRP A 509 -7.82 2.67 -1.83
CA TRP A 509 -9.18 3.19 -1.71
C TRP A 509 -9.49 4.35 -2.67
N VAL A 510 -8.45 5.07 -3.11
CA VAL A 510 -8.46 5.91 -4.32
C VAL A 510 -7.51 5.30 -5.33
N ARG A 511 -7.94 5.06 -6.55
CA ARG A 511 -7.12 4.47 -7.60
C ARG A 511 -7.44 5.04 -8.98
N CYS A 512 -6.45 5.05 -9.84
CA CYS A 512 -6.60 5.36 -11.26
C CYS A 512 -6.78 4.08 -12.08
N PHE A 513 -7.64 4.12 -13.08
CA PHE A 513 -7.83 3.01 -14.00
C PHE A 513 -7.99 3.49 -15.44
N PRO A 514 -7.24 2.93 -16.41
CA PRO A 514 -6.08 2.09 -16.15
C PRO A 514 -4.97 2.88 -15.43
N TYR A 515 -4.18 2.19 -14.59
CA TYR A 515 -3.05 2.83 -13.90
C TYR A 515 -1.97 3.28 -14.89
N GLU A 516 -1.62 2.40 -15.83
CA GLU A 516 -0.66 2.68 -16.88
C GLU A 516 -1.27 2.39 -18.25
N GLN A 517 -1.15 3.32 -19.20
CA GLN A 517 -1.65 3.16 -20.55
C GLN A 517 -0.73 3.80 -21.59
N ASP A 518 -0.68 3.17 -22.78
CA ASP A 518 0.02 3.74 -23.91
C ASP A 518 -0.78 4.90 -24.50
N VAL A 519 -0.09 5.98 -24.86
CA VAL A 519 -0.70 7.17 -25.44
C VAL A 519 0.05 7.61 -26.69
N ILE A 520 -0.69 8.18 -27.64
CA ILE A 520 -0.17 8.69 -28.90
C ILE A 520 -0.45 10.19 -28.99
N ALA A 521 0.47 10.97 -29.57
CA ALA A 521 0.31 12.41 -29.79
C ALA A 521 -1.00 12.74 -30.52
N GLY A 522 -1.74 13.73 -30.04
CA GLY A 522 -3.04 14.11 -30.57
C GLY A 522 -4.22 13.19 -30.20
N GLN A 523 -3.98 12.08 -29.51
CA GLN A 523 -5.02 11.16 -29.06
C GLN A 523 -5.80 11.73 -27.87
N LYS A 524 -7.09 11.40 -27.81
CA LYS A 524 -7.94 11.59 -26.65
C LYS A 524 -8.00 10.28 -25.86
N VAL A 525 -7.57 10.33 -24.60
CA VAL A 525 -7.52 9.16 -23.73
C VAL A 525 -8.47 9.32 -22.55
N ASN A 526 -8.98 8.20 -22.04
CA ASN A 526 -9.84 8.18 -20.86
C ASN A 526 -9.04 7.73 -19.64
N LEU A 527 -9.33 8.38 -18.52
CA LEU A 527 -8.81 8.05 -17.20
C LEU A 527 -9.96 8.06 -16.21
N GLN A 528 -10.18 6.95 -15.55
CA GLN A 528 -11.15 6.84 -14.47
C GLN A 528 -10.45 6.95 -13.12
N VAL A 529 -11.00 7.74 -12.20
CA VAL A 529 -10.59 7.76 -10.79
C VAL A 529 -11.69 7.10 -9.98
N THR A 530 -11.35 6.02 -9.31
CA THR A 530 -12.27 5.20 -8.51
C THR A 530 -12.03 5.43 -7.03
N PHE A 531 -13.11 5.55 -6.26
CA PHE A 531 -13.12 5.73 -4.82
C PHE A 531 -13.86 4.58 -4.15
N THR A 532 -13.24 3.94 -3.16
CA THR A 532 -13.91 2.98 -2.28
C THR A 532 -14.32 3.70 -1.00
N ASN A 533 -15.62 3.84 -0.76
CA ASN A 533 -16.11 4.43 0.47
C ASN A 533 -16.18 3.37 1.57
N HIS A 534 -15.25 3.45 2.52
CA HIS A 534 -15.21 2.57 3.69
C HIS A 534 -16.09 3.05 4.85
N SER A 535 -16.65 4.27 4.77
CA SER A 535 -17.55 4.84 5.78
C SER A 535 -18.94 4.20 5.76
N ASN A 536 -19.64 4.30 6.90
CA ASN A 536 -21.05 3.96 7.01
C ASN A 536 -22.00 5.07 6.51
N GLN A 537 -21.44 6.18 6.03
CA GLN A 537 -22.18 7.32 5.47
C GLN A 537 -21.77 7.56 4.01
N PRO A 538 -22.65 8.12 3.18
CA PRO A 538 -22.26 8.60 1.86
C PRO A 538 -21.16 9.66 1.98
N GLN A 539 -20.17 9.63 1.08
CA GLN A 539 -19.05 10.55 1.06
C GLN A 539 -18.99 11.31 -0.26
N ILE A 540 -18.49 12.54 -0.22
CA ILE A 540 -18.29 13.37 -1.41
C ILE A 540 -16.81 13.35 -1.79
N ALA A 541 -16.53 12.82 -2.98
CA ALA A 541 -15.20 12.84 -3.59
C ALA A 541 -15.15 13.93 -4.66
N ARG A 542 -14.10 14.75 -4.65
CA ARG A 542 -13.75 15.67 -5.72
C ARG A 542 -12.33 15.38 -6.15
N CYS A 543 -12.09 15.39 -7.44
CA CYS A 543 -10.73 15.23 -7.93
C CYS A 543 -10.53 15.87 -9.31
N ARG A 544 -9.26 16.08 -9.64
CA ARG A 544 -8.82 16.50 -10.98
C ARG A 544 -7.43 15.94 -11.28
N PRO A 545 -7.13 15.55 -12.53
CA PRO A 545 -5.78 15.28 -12.99
C PRO A 545 -4.96 16.58 -13.04
N ILE A 546 -3.72 16.51 -12.57
CA ILE A 546 -2.73 17.59 -12.70
C ILE A 546 -1.83 17.24 -13.87
N LEU A 547 -2.03 17.94 -14.98
CA LEU A 547 -1.26 17.71 -16.20
C LEU A 547 0.06 18.49 -16.16
N PRO A 548 1.12 18.01 -16.84
CA PRO A 548 2.36 18.75 -16.96
C PRO A 548 2.13 20.19 -17.46
N ASN A 549 2.78 21.18 -16.85
CA ASN A 549 2.60 22.59 -17.19
C ASN A 549 2.83 22.88 -18.68
N ARG A 550 3.75 22.13 -19.33
CA ARG A 550 4.05 22.22 -20.76
C ARG A 550 2.86 21.88 -21.67
N TRP A 551 1.86 21.12 -21.18
CA TRP A 551 0.68 20.77 -21.96
C TRP A 551 -0.33 21.91 -22.08
N ARG A 552 -0.21 22.95 -21.24
CA ARG A 552 -1.06 24.17 -21.24
C ARG A 552 -2.56 23.85 -21.25
N GLN A 553 -2.95 22.74 -20.68
CA GLN A 553 -4.32 22.26 -20.58
C GLN A 553 -4.72 22.17 -19.11
N LEU A 554 -5.90 22.66 -18.79
CA LEU A 554 -6.54 22.47 -17.50
C LEU A 554 -7.67 21.45 -17.65
N VAL A 555 -7.71 20.47 -16.78
CA VAL A 555 -8.84 19.54 -16.66
C VAL A 555 -9.69 20.03 -15.49
N PRO A 556 -11.00 20.25 -15.69
CA PRO A 556 -11.87 20.74 -14.61
C PRO A 556 -12.01 19.68 -13.52
N GLU A 557 -12.16 20.14 -12.27
CA GLU A 557 -12.50 19.28 -11.14
C GLU A 557 -13.84 18.60 -11.38
N GLN A 558 -13.94 17.33 -11.03
CA GLN A 558 -15.17 16.58 -11.05
C GLN A 558 -15.52 16.08 -9.64
N GLN A 559 -16.81 15.85 -9.42
CA GLN A 559 -17.34 15.43 -8.14
C GLN A 559 -18.24 14.21 -8.30
N ALA A 560 -18.17 13.28 -7.35
CA ALA A 560 -19.12 12.19 -7.18
C ALA A 560 -19.54 12.04 -5.73
N THR A 561 -20.79 11.63 -5.50
CA THR A 561 -21.24 11.15 -4.19
C THR A 561 -21.14 9.64 -4.17
N ILE A 562 -20.33 9.11 -3.26
CA ILE A 562 -20.08 7.68 -3.13
C ILE A 562 -20.97 7.14 -2.01
N PRO A 563 -21.93 6.23 -2.27
CA PRO A 563 -22.75 5.66 -1.22
C PRO A 563 -21.94 4.90 -0.17
N ALA A 564 -22.47 4.76 1.03
CA ALA A 564 -21.84 4.03 2.12
C ALA A 564 -21.43 2.61 1.71
N LYS A 565 -20.20 2.21 2.02
CA LYS A 565 -19.65 0.87 1.73
C LYS A 565 -19.67 0.48 0.24
N GLN A 566 -19.70 1.46 -0.66
CA GLN A 566 -19.71 1.22 -2.10
C GLN A 566 -18.48 1.83 -2.79
N VAL A 567 -18.33 1.46 -4.04
CA VAL A 567 -17.34 2.01 -4.96
C VAL A 567 -18.05 2.99 -5.89
N GLY A 568 -17.45 4.15 -6.11
CA GLY A 568 -17.88 5.12 -7.12
C GLY A 568 -16.70 5.62 -7.93
N SER A 569 -16.97 6.30 -9.03
CA SER A 569 -15.91 6.79 -9.91
C SER A 569 -16.28 8.11 -10.58
N VAL A 570 -15.26 8.80 -11.08
CA VAL A 570 -15.36 9.92 -12.02
C VAL A 570 -14.46 9.64 -13.22
N ASP A 571 -14.89 10.08 -14.41
CA ASP A 571 -14.18 9.83 -15.66
C ASP A 571 -13.62 11.14 -16.23
N PHE A 572 -12.39 11.12 -16.67
CA PHE A 572 -11.71 12.21 -17.32
C PHE A 572 -11.34 11.85 -18.75
N SER A 573 -11.46 12.82 -19.63
CA SER A 573 -11.03 12.70 -21.01
C SER A 573 -9.93 13.73 -21.27
N ILE A 574 -8.72 13.26 -21.54
CA ILE A 574 -7.51 14.04 -21.64
C ILE A 574 -7.01 14.01 -23.08
N LEU A 575 -6.78 15.18 -23.67
CA LEU A 575 -6.15 15.29 -24.98
C LEU A 575 -4.64 15.27 -24.85
N ILE A 576 -3.99 14.33 -25.48
CA ILE A 576 -2.52 14.27 -25.54
C ILE A 576 -2.03 15.33 -26.52
N PRO A 577 -1.07 16.20 -26.17
CA PRO A 577 -0.54 17.20 -27.09
C PRO A 577 0.06 16.57 -28.35
N HIS A 578 0.04 17.32 -29.48
CA HIS A 578 0.69 16.89 -30.71
C HIS A 578 2.22 16.89 -30.63
N GLU A 579 2.79 17.74 -29.77
CA GLU A 579 4.21 17.79 -29.48
C GLU A 579 4.44 17.28 -28.05
N ILE A 580 4.99 16.11 -27.91
CA ILE A 580 5.42 15.53 -26.64
C ILE A 580 6.94 15.65 -26.59
N ASP A 581 7.47 16.28 -25.57
CA ASP A 581 8.93 16.30 -25.36
C ASP A 581 9.41 14.88 -25.03
N ASP A 582 10.19 14.32 -25.95
CA ASP A 582 10.55 12.89 -26.04
C ASP A 582 11.49 12.41 -24.90
N LYS A 583 11.82 13.26 -23.94
CA LYS A 583 12.76 12.93 -22.87
C LYS A 583 12.20 12.03 -21.78
N SER A 584 10.90 11.98 -21.59
CA SER A 584 10.29 11.07 -20.63
C SER A 584 9.36 10.09 -21.34
N LYS A 585 9.77 8.83 -21.43
CA LYS A 585 8.90 7.77 -21.95
C LYS A 585 7.64 7.59 -21.09
N ARG A 586 7.69 7.94 -19.81
CA ARG A 586 6.61 7.86 -18.84
C ARG A 586 6.27 9.25 -18.34
N ILE A 587 5.00 9.61 -18.43
CA ILE A 587 4.46 10.87 -17.93
C ILE A 587 3.54 10.53 -16.76
N VAL A 588 3.90 11.02 -15.59
CA VAL A 588 3.10 10.85 -14.38
C VAL A 588 2.01 11.92 -14.38
N ILE A 589 0.78 11.49 -14.14
CA ILE A 589 -0.41 12.32 -14.05
C ILE A 589 -0.94 12.24 -12.61
N PRO A 590 -0.51 13.12 -11.69
CA PRO A 590 -1.05 13.14 -10.34
C PRO A 590 -2.53 13.50 -10.35
N ILE A 591 -3.24 12.97 -9.38
CA ILE A 591 -4.64 13.28 -9.11
C ILE A 591 -4.74 14.04 -7.80
N GLU A 592 -5.13 15.29 -7.90
CA GLU A 592 -5.50 16.09 -6.72
C GLU A 592 -6.88 15.64 -6.23
N VAL A 593 -6.98 15.38 -4.93
CA VAL A 593 -8.18 14.81 -4.31
C VAL A 593 -8.62 15.64 -3.12
N THR A 594 -9.93 15.87 -3.02
CA THR A 594 -10.62 16.29 -1.79
C THR A 594 -11.70 15.25 -1.48
N TYR A 595 -11.68 14.70 -0.27
CA TYR A 595 -12.61 13.68 0.15
C TYR A 595 -13.32 14.09 1.44
N ASP A 596 -14.64 14.14 1.42
CA ASP A 596 -15.50 14.63 2.50
C ASP A 596 -15.04 15.98 3.09
N GLY A 597 -14.70 16.92 2.19
CA GLY A 597 -14.21 18.25 2.54
C GLY A 597 -12.76 18.32 3.02
N ARG A 598 -12.07 17.19 3.16
CA ARG A 598 -10.65 17.12 3.53
C ARG A 598 -9.78 17.16 2.26
N PRO A 599 -8.93 18.15 2.07
CA PRO A 599 -7.96 18.18 0.98
C PRO A 599 -6.86 17.15 1.26
N LEU A 600 -6.55 16.30 0.26
CA LEU A 600 -5.53 15.25 0.33
C LEU A 600 -4.34 15.56 -0.59
N GLY A 601 -4.34 16.70 -1.28
CA GLY A 601 -3.31 17.06 -2.24
C GLY A 601 -3.25 16.11 -3.44
N GLN A 602 -2.07 15.93 -4.01
CA GLN A 602 -1.81 15.01 -5.12
C GLN A 602 -1.71 13.57 -4.63
N PHE A 603 -2.85 12.99 -4.31
CA PHE A 603 -2.97 11.76 -3.51
C PHE A 603 -2.75 10.45 -4.29
N ARG A 604 -3.00 10.43 -5.60
CA ARG A 604 -2.74 9.26 -6.48
C ARG A 604 -2.20 9.72 -7.82
N GLU A 605 -1.82 8.77 -8.66
CA GLU A 605 -1.33 9.04 -10.01
C GLU A 605 -1.82 7.99 -11.00
N ALA A 606 -1.78 8.36 -12.28
CA ALA A 606 -1.75 7.47 -13.44
C ALA A 606 -0.46 7.70 -14.23
N ILE A 607 -0.09 6.73 -15.07
CA ILE A 607 1.10 6.81 -15.93
C ILE A 607 0.67 6.73 -17.40
N PHE A 608 1.08 7.72 -18.19
CA PHE A 608 0.97 7.69 -19.64
C PHE A 608 2.33 7.34 -20.25
N VAL A 609 2.35 6.30 -21.06
CA VAL A 609 3.55 5.85 -21.77
C VAL A 609 3.46 6.32 -23.21
N CYS A 610 4.30 7.29 -23.56
CA CYS A 610 4.29 7.85 -24.92
C CYS A 610 4.87 6.83 -25.90
N GLN A 611 4.08 6.48 -26.90
CA GLN A 611 4.53 5.73 -28.06
C GLN A 611 5.04 6.74 -29.10
N GLY A 612 6.35 6.64 -29.43
CA GLY A 612 7.03 7.52 -30.37
C GLY A 612 6.55 7.38 -31.82
#